data_fed966030a461fe71d237a957e1b4292
#
_entry.id   fed966030a461fe71d237a957e1b4292
#
_cell.length_a   1.000
_cell.length_b   1.000
_cell.length_c   1.000
_cell.angle_alpha   90.00
_cell.angle_beta   90.00
_cell.angle_gamma   90.00
#
_symmetry.space_group_name_H-M   'P 1'
#
loop_
_entity.id
_entity.type
_entity.pdbx_description
1 polymer ?
#
loop_
_entity_poly.entity_id
_entity_poly.type
_entity_poly.pdbx_seq_one_letter_code
_entity_poly.pdbx_strand_id
1 'polypeptide(L)'
;MRVVAVGGGHGTAVSLRALRLLSSDVTGIVSVADDGGSSGRLRADLDVAAVGDLRKCLGALGDPDNPLTRSFEHRFSAGELSGHTVGNLLLVGLLDATGDLEESVREVASLMGVTGMIIPASCDGVVLLASTDEGLTRGQSEVARSSSIRRISIEPANAAAPISAVEAIERADLVLIGPGSLFTSVLAACAVPGILQALAGTNACTIYVANLHEQVPETSGYSLSDHVDALDEHGVRPRLVLVDERSVFATQTCSLPTAVADIARENGLVHDVQKLAKAVLAQMR
;
A
#
# COMPACT_ATOMS: atom_id res chain seq x y z
N MET A 1 -17.90 5.18 -10.90
CA MET A 1 -17.16 3.94 -10.63
C MET A 1 -16.38 4.15 -9.35
N ARG A 2 -16.59 3.33 -8.34
CA ARG A 2 -15.88 3.38 -7.05
C ARG A 2 -14.67 2.48 -7.15
N VAL A 3 -13.49 3.05 -6.95
CA VAL A 3 -12.24 2.33 -7.11
C VAL A 3 -11.40 2.39 -5.84
N VAL A 4 -10.84 1.27 -5.45
CA VAL A 4 -10.05 1.13 -4.23
C VAL A 4 -8.65 0.63 -4.58
N ALA A 5 -7.61 1.19 -3.96
CA ALA A 5 -6.26 0.64 -3.97
C ALA A 5 -5.89 0.18 -2.55
N VAL A 6 -5.35 -1.04 -2.42
CA VAL A 6 -4.93 -1.61 -1.13
C VAL A 6 -3.43 -1.90 -1.16
N GLY A 7 -2.71 -1.46 -0.14
CA GLY A 7 -1.27 -1.72 -0.01
C GLY A 7 -0.53 -0.67 0.80
N GLY A 8 0.72 -0.35 0.43
CA GLY A 8 1.56 0.65 1.11
C GLY A 8 2.60 1.25 0.17
N GLY A 9 3.21 2.34 0.60
CA GLY A 9 4.37 2.92 -0.04
C GLY A 9 4.16 3.53 -1.43
N HIS A 10 5.24 3.52 -2.19
CA HIS A 10 5.27 4.13 -3.53
C HIS A 10 4.42 3.36 -4.56
N GLY A 11 4.29 2.04 -4.41
CA GLY A 11 3.50 1.22 -5.32
C GLY A 11 2.02 1.61 -5.26
N THR A 12 1.45 1.65 -4.07
CA THR A 12 0.06 2.09 -3.87
C THR A 12 -0.16 3.54 -4.32
N ALA A 13 0.82 4.43 -4.10
CA ALA A 13 0.78 5.79 -4.62
C ALA A 13 0.67 5.84 -6.15
N VAL A 14 1.34 4.94 -6.88
CA VAL A 14 1.20 4.81 -8.35
C VAL A 14 -0.18 4.28 -8.72
N SER A 15 -0.69 3.26 -8.02
CA SER A 15 -2.05 2.74 -8.21
C SER A 15 -3.11 3.83 -8.03
N LEU A 16 -3.01 4.63 -6.99
CA LEU A 16 -3.93 5.73 -6.72
C LEU A 16 -3.93 6.77 -7.86
N ARG A 17 -2.74 7.16 -8.34
CA ARG A 17 -2.64 8.06 -9.50
C ARG A 17 -3.26 7.45 -10.76
N ALA A 18 -3.07 6.15 -10.99
CA ALA A 18 -3.65 5.46 -12.13
C ALA A 18 -5.18 5.38 -12.03
N LEU A 19 -5.71 5.03 -10.86
CA LEU A 19 -7.15 4.97 -10.59
C LEU A 19 -7.83 6.34 -10.68
N ARG A 20 -7.14 7.41 -10.30
CA ARG A 20 -7.64 8.79 -10.44
C ARG A 20 -7.86 9.20 -11.91
N LEU A 21 -7.14 8.60 -12.86
CA LEU A 21 -7.41 8.80 -14.30
C LEU A 21 -8.69 8.12 -14.76
N LEU A 22 -9.17 7.12 -14.01
CA LEU A 22 -10.37 6.34 -14.33
C LEU A 22 -11.62 6.84 -13.59
N SER A 23 -11.44 7.41 -12.41
CA SER A 23 -12.54 7.82 -11.53
C SER A 23 -12.15 8.98 -10.63
N SER A 24 -13.14 9.80 -10.26
CA SER A 24 -13.00 10.78 -9.16
C SER A 24 -13.29 10.15 -7.79
N ASP A 25 -13.92 8.97 -7.74
CA ASP A 25 -14.27 8.24 -6.52
C ASP A 25 -13.19 7.18 -6.26
N VAL A 26 -12.05 7.64 -5.74
CA VAL A 26 -10.85 6.84 -5.48
C VAL A 26 -10.61 6.77 -3.98
N THR A 27 -10.42 5.57 -3.46
CA THR A 27 -10.03 5.34 -2.06
C THR A 27 -8.73 4.54 -2.00
N GLY A 28 -7.78 5.00 -1.19
CA GLY A 28 -6.57 4.26 -0.82
C GLY A 28 -6.69 3.69 0.58
N ILE A 29 -6.55 2.38 0.75
CA ILE A 29 -6.45 1.72 2.04
C ILE A 29 -4.98 1.36 2.25
N VAL A 30 -4.36 2.01 3.24
CA VAL A 30 -2.90 2.08 3.33
C VAL A 30 -2.39 1.45 4.61
N SER A 31 -1.39 0.58 4.48
CA SER A 31 -0.69 -0.04 5.60
C SER A 31 -0.12 1.01 6.58
N VAL A 32 -0.21 0.72 7.86
CA VAL A 32 0.36 1.52 8.96
C VAL A 32 1.41 0.75 9.76
N ALA A 33 2.02 -0.26 9.13
CA ALA A 33 3.05 -1.10 9.75
C ALA A 33 4.49 -0.56 9.56
N ASP A 34 4.69 0.56 8.82
CA ASP A 34 6.01 1.14 8.51
C ASP A 34 6.73 1.57 9.80
N ASP A 35 7.90 0.98 10.05
CA ASP A 35 8.79 1.32 11.16
C ASP A 35 10.15 1.83 10.69
N GLY A 36 10.25 2.20 9.41
CA GLY A 36 11.48 2.69 8.81
C GLY A 36 11.67 4.21 8.91
N GLY A 37 12.92 4.63 8.90
CA GLY A 37 13.33 6.03 8.75
C GLY A 37 12.62 7.02 9.67
N SER A 38 11.95 8.02 9.11
CA SER A 38 11.21 9.06 9.84
C SER A 38 10.01 8.52 10.60
N SER A 39 9.23 7.61 9.98
CA SER A 39 8.05 7.00 10.61
C SER A 39 8.43 6.20 11.85
N GLY A 40 9.47 5.37 11.74
CA GLY A 40 9.90 4.52 12.85
C GLY A 40 10.40 5.33 14.04
N ARG A 41 11.15 6.43 13.80
CA ARG A 41 11.60 7.32 14.88
C ARG A 41 10.43 8.01 15.56
N LEU A 42 9.51 8.62 14.81
CA LEU A 42 8.34 9.29 15.38
C LEU A 42 7.45 8.30 16.16
N ARG A 43 7.30 7.09 15.63
CA ARG A 43 6.57 6.02 16.32
C ARG A 43 7.23 5.63 17.64
N ALA A 44 8.55 5.51 17.67
CA ALA A 44 9.30 5.14 18.89
C ALA A 44 9.26 6.26 19.95
N ASP A 45 9.30 7.53 19.51
CA ASP A 45 9.38 8.69 20.41
C ASP A 45 7.99 9.07 20.98
N LEU A 46 6.91 8.87 20.21
CA LEU A 46 5.57 9.39 20.52
C LEU A 46 4.50 8.29 20.67
N ASP A 47 4.87 7.02 20.50
CA ASP A 47 3.95 5.86 20.56
C ASP A 47 2.72 6.00 19.63
N VAL A 48 2.94 6.49 18.42
CA VAL A 48 1.88 6.73 17.43
C VAL A 48 1.92 5.70 16.29
N ALA A 49 0.83 5.61 15.55
CA ALA A 49 0.78 4.79 14.33
C ALA A 49 1.75 5.33 13.26
N ALA A 50 2.21 4.44 12.38
CA ALA A 50 3.12 4.79 11.30
C ALA A 50 2.41 5.59 10.19
N VAL A 51 2.93 6.75 9.85
CA VAL A 51 2.30 7.69 8.89
C VAL A 51 3.03 7.77 7.55
N GLY A 52 4.16 7.07 7.38
CA GLY A 52 5.02 7.22 6.20
C GLY A 52 4.35 6.83 4.89
N ASP A 53 3.64 5.73 4.87
CA ASP A 53 2.93 5.26 3.68
C ASP A 53 1.66 6.07 3.42
N LEU A 54 0.94 6.48 4.47
CA LEU A 54 -0.18 7.45 4.38
C LEU A 54 0.28 8.75 3.73
N ARG A 55 1.42 9.31 4.17
CA ARG A 55 2.03 10.51 3.59
C ARG A 55 2.27 10.36 2.08
N LYS A 56 2.87 9.25 1.65
CA LYS A 56 3.15 8.99 0.22
C LYS A 56 1.86 8.95 -0.61
N CYS A 57 0.83 8.32 -0.07
CA CYS A 57 -0.48 8.21 -0.73
C CYS A 57 -1.22 9.56 -0.78
N LEU A 58 -1.17 10.35 0.29
CA LEU A 58 -1.70 11.73 0.30
C LEU A 58 -0.99 12.61 -0.73
N GLY A 59 0.36 12.57 -0.77
CA GLY A 59 1.14 13.29 -1.77
C GLY A 59 0.84 12.85 -3.21
N ALA A 60 0.41 11.60 -3.41
CA ALA A 60 0.04 11.11 -4.73
C ALA A 60 -1.28 11.67 -5.26
N LEU A 61 -2.22 11.96 -4.39
CA LEU A 61 -3.57 12.48 -4.72
C LEU A 61 -3.73 13.97 -4.46
N GLY A 62 -2.77 14.62 -3.79
CA GLY A 62 -2.79 16.05 -3.52
C GLY A 62 -2.71 16.88 -4.79
N ASP A 63 -3.26 18.10 -4.71
CA ASP A 63 -3.17 19.08 -5.78
C ASP A 63 -1.69 19.47 -5.99
N PRO A 64 -1.09 19.23 -7.17
CA PRO A 64 0.31 19.55 -7.44
C PRO A 64 0.64 21.05 -7.37
N ASP A 65 -0.35 21.91 -7.54
CA ASP A 65 -0.18 23.37 -7.48
C ASP A 65 -0.26 23.90 -6.05
N ASN A 66 -0.75 23.09 -5.10
CA ASN A 66 -0.81 23.44 -3.70
C ASN A 66 0.61 23.48 -3.09
N PRO A 67 1.06 24.59 -2.47
CA PRO A 67 2.37 24.70 -1.85
C PRO A 67 2.63 23.65 -0.76
N LEU A 68 1.59 23.23 -0.02
CA LEU A 68 1.71 22.19 0.98
C LEU A 68 2.05 20.84 0.33
N THR A 69 1.36 20.46 -0.74
CA THR A 69 1.64 19.23 -1.50
C THR A 69 3.08 19.19 -1.99
N ARG A 70 3.60 20.30 -2.52
CA ARG A 70 5.00 20.41 -2.97
C ARG A 70 6.01 20.28 -1.82
N SER A 71 5.65 20.76 -0.63
CA SER A 71 6.52 20.70 0.55
C SER A 71 6.41 19.37 1.32
N PHE A 72 5.34 18.61 1.09
CA PHE A 72 4.96 17.44 1.89
C PHE A 72 6.04 16.34 1.91
N GLU A 73 6.72 16.16 0.78
CA GLU A 73 7.81 15.21 0.64
C GLU A 73 9.19 15.79 1.03
N HIS A 74 9.27 17.09 1.34
CA HIS A 74 10.53 17.69 1.76
C HIS A 74 11.07 17.00 2.99
N ARG A 75 12.34 16.57 2.91
CA ARG A 75 13.07 15.93 4.00
C ARG A 75 14.15 16.86 4.53
N PHE A 76 14.12 17.11 5.81
CA PHE A 76 15.14 17.91 6.46
C PHE A 76 16.50 17.20 6.42
N SER A 77 17.56 17.95 6.09
CA SER A 77 18.92 17.40 5.95
C SER A 77 19.84 17.73 7.13
N ALA A 78 19.40 18.59 8.06
CA ALA A 78 20.23 19.07 9.16
C ALA A 78 19.40 19.35 10.43
N GLY A 79 20.10 19.50 11.56
CA GLY A 79 19.52 19.77 12.88
C GLY A 79 18.78 18.57 13.45
N GLU A 80 18.01 18.80 14.49
CA GLU A 80 17.24 17.76 15.20
C GLU A 80 16.16 17.13 14.30
N LEU A 81 15.63 17.88 13.32
CA LEU A 81 14.67 17.38 12.36
C LEU A 81 15.29 16.56 11.23
N SER A 82 16.62 16.40 11.19
CA SER A 82 17.31 15.68 10.11
C SER A 82 16.69 14.29 9.86
N GLY A 83 16.37 14.02 8.59
CA GLY A 83 15.73 12.78 8.15
C GLY A 83 14.20 12.72 8.32
N HIS A 84 13.57 13.66 9.03
CA HIS A 84 12.11 13.77 9.06
C HIS A 84 11.57 14.47 7.81
N THR A 85 10.36 14.11 7.40
CA THR A 85 9.64 14.80 6.32
C THR A 85 8.60 15.73 6.90
N VAL A 86 8.34 16.84 6.20
CA VAL A 86 7.27 17.80 6.57
C VAL A 86 5.94 17.07 6.76
N GLY A 87 5.58 16.21 5.83
CA GLY A 87 4.31 15.50 5.89
C GLY A 87 4.19 14.52 7.06
N ASN A 88 5.27 13.82 7.45
CA ASN A 88 5.23 12.97 8.63
C ASN A 88 5.06 13.80 9.91
N LEU A 89 5.77 14.92 10.02
CA LEU A 89 5.64 15.82 11.18
C LEU A 89 4.25 16.43 11.28
N LEU A 90 3.65 16.81 10.15
CA LEU A 90 2.30 17.36 10.12
C LEU A 90 1.26 16.31 10.55
N LEU A 91 1.32 15.10 9.98
CA LEU A 91 0.41 14.02 10.32
C LEU A 91 0.51 13.62 11.79
N VAL A 92 1.74 13.48 12.30
CA VAL A 92 1.95 13.12 13.71
C VAL A 92 1.54 14.26 14.65
N GLY A 93 1.80 15.51 14.28
CA GLY A 93 1.36 16.66 15.10
C GLY A 93 -0.16 16.77 15.18
N LEU A 94 -0.88 16.49 14.08
CA LEU A 94 -2.34 16.42 14.11
C LEU A 94 -2.84 15.22 14.92
N LEU A 95 -2.22 14.05 14.75
CA LEU A 95 -2.57 12.86 15.51
C LEU A 95 -2.38 13.05 17.02
N ASP A 96 -1.29 13.68 17.43
CA ASP A 96 -1.03 14.02 18.84
C ASP A 96 -2.07 14.99 19.40
N ALA A 97 -2.51 15.94 18.58
CA ALA A 97 -3.50 16.95 18.99
C ALA A 97 -4.94 16.41 19.00
N THR A 98 -5.32 15.53 18.07
CA THR A 98 -6.70 15.03 17.91
C THR A 98 -6.93 13.69 18.58
N GLY A 99 -5.89 12.86 18.71
CA GLY A 99 -5.99 11.46 19.13
C GLY A 99 -6.65 10.53 18.11
N ASP A 100 -6.92 11.02 16.88
CA ASP A 100 -7.62 10.27 15.81
C ASP A 100 -6.83 10.30 14.51
N LEU A 101 -6.34 9.14 14.09
CA LEU A 101 -5.52 9.02 12.87
C LEU A 101 -6.34 9.27 11.60
N GLU A 102 -7.59 8.76 11.54
CA GLU A 102 -8.44 8.93 10.37
C GLU A 102 -8.82 10.40 10.19
N GLU A 103 -9.14 11.09 11.29
CA GLU A 103 -9.37 12.53 11.27
C GLU A 103 -8.13 13.30 10.84
N SER A 104 -6.95 12.98 11.38
CA SER A 104 -5.69 13.62 11.01
C SER A 104 -5.37 13.48 9.52
N VAL A 105 -5.58 12.29 8.95
CA VAL A 105 -5.40 12.04 7.51
C VAL A 105 -6.40 12.85 6.70
N ARG A 106 -7.66 12.93 7.12
CA ARG A 106 -8.72 13.69 6.44
C ARG A 106 -8.45 15.20 6.44
N GLU A 107 -7.99 15.74 7.56
CA GLU A 107 -7.61 17.16 7.66
C GLU A 107 -6.44 17.50 6.74
N VAL A 108 -5.39 16.69 6.74
CA VAL A 108 -4.26 16.87 5.81
C VAL A 108 -4.71 16.74 4.36
N ALA A 109 -5.57 15.79 4.04
CA ALA A 109 -6.12 15.62 2.70
C ALA A 109 -6.89 16.88 2.25
N SER A 110 -7.70 17.46 3.13
CA SER A 110 -8.42 18.71 2.88
C SER A 110 -7.46 19.88 2.61
N LEU A 111 -6.45 20.05 3.45
CA LEU A 111 -5.43 21.11 3.29
C LEU A 111 -4.63 20.99 1.98
N MET A 112 -4.40 19.77 1.51
CA MET A 112 -3.66 19.50 0.28
C MET A 112 -4.54 19.48 -0.98
N GLY A 113 -5.84 19.66 -0.86
CA GLY A 113 -6.77 19.54 -2.00
C GLY A 113 -6.76 18.14 -2.61
N VAL A 114 -6.66 17.10 -1.77
CA VAL A 114 -6.67 15.70 -2.23
C VAL A 114 -7.99 15.37 -2.91
N THR A 115 -7.92 14.78 -4.10
CA THR A 115 -9.08 14.26 -4.81
C THR A 115 -9.19 12.76 -4.55
N GLY A 116 -10.18 12.35 -3.77
CA GLY A 116 -10.36 10.98 -3.27
C GLY A 116 -10.17 10.88 -1.76
N MET A 117 -10.06 9.66 -1.27
CA MET A 117 -9.87 9.39 0.16
C MET A 117 -8.62 8.54 0.41
N ILE A 118 -7.92 8.83 1.49
CA ILE A 118 -6.87 7.97 2.04
C ILE A 118 -7.30 7.55 3.44
N ILE A 119 -7.35 6.23 3.66
CA ILE A 119 -7.80 5.63 4.91
C ILE A 119 -6.69 4.70 5.40
N PRO A 120 -6.28 4.76 6.67
CA PRO A 120 -5.37 3.77 7.24
C PRO A 120 -6.03 2.39 7.24
N ALA A 121 -5.26 1.33 7.02
CA ALA A 121 -5.75 -0.04 7.14
C ALA A 121 -6.21 -0.37 8.58
N SER A 122 -5.57 0.29 9.56
CA SER A 122 -5.98 0.30 10.96
C SER A 122 -5.62 1.64 11.58
N CYS A 123 -6.41 2.11 12.57
CA CYS A 123 -6.03 3.24 13.41
C CYS A 123 -5.16 2.82 14.60
N ASP A 124 -5.09 1.53 14.88
CA ASP A 124 -4.19 0.97 15.90
C ASP A 124 -2.74 1.00 15.40
N GLY A 125 -1.80 1.19 16.30
CA GLY A 125 -0.38 1.03 16.02
C GLY A 125 -0.03 -0.45 15.82
N VAL A 126 0.08 -0.92 14.57
CA VAL A 126 0.38 -2.32 14.27
C VAL A 126 1.87 -2.56 14.05
N VAL A 127 2.34 -3.74 14.43
CA VAL A 127 3.70 -4.24 14.15
C VAL A 127 3.59 -5.43 13.23
N LEU A 128 4.36 -5.44 12.15
CA LEU A 128 4.47 -6.58 11.24
C LEU A 128 5.33 -7.67 11.87
N LEU A 129 4.84 -8.90 11.80
CA LEU A 129 5.56 -10.11 12.21
C LEU A 129 5.70 -11.01 11.01
N ALA A 130 6.87 -11.68 10.87
CA ALA A 130 7.08 -12.69 9.84
C ALA A 130 7.66 -13.97 10.45
N SER A 131 7.09 -15.11 10.12
CA SER A 131 7.75 -16.40 10.34
C SER A 131 8.66 -16.70 9.15
N THR A 132 9.92 -16.95 9.41
CA THR A 132 10.96 -17.27 8.42
C THR A 132 11.59 -18.61 8.77
N ASP A 133 12.47 -19.11 7.92
CA ASP A 133 13.25 -20.32 8.23
C ASP A 133 14.20 -20.13 9.43
N GLU A 134 14.57 -18.89 9.74
CA GLU A 134 15.44 -18.53 10.86
C GLU A 134 14.66 -18.25 12.16
N GLY A 135 13.32 -18.19 12.12
CA GLY A 135 12.47 -17.92 13.26
C GLY A 135 11.50 -16.77 13.06
N LEU A 136 11.07 -16.16 14.17
CA LEU A 136 10.13 -15.03 14.14
C LEU A 136 10.89 -13.71 14.00
N THR A 137 10.59 -12.96 12.96
CA THR A 137 11.09 -11.59 12.74
C THR A 137 9.99 -10.58 13.07
N ARG A 138 10.35 -9.47 13.73
CA ARG A 138 9.44 -8.42 14.19
C ARG A 138 9.83 -7.06 13.62
N GLY A 139 8.87 -6.35 13.07
CA GLY A 139 9.02 -5.03 12.47
C GLY A 139 9.17 -5.09 10.95
N GLN A 140 8.55 -4.12 10.28
CA GLN A 140 8.51 -4.07 8.82
C GLN A 140 9.91 -3.96 8.19
N SER A 141 10.78 -3.13 8.77
CA SER A 141 12.14 -2.94 8.27
C SER A 141 13.00 -4.21 8.39
N GLU A 142 12.82 -5.01 9.44
CA GLU A 142 13.53 -6.28 9.60
C GLU A 142 12.93 -7.35 8.69
N VAL A 143 11.59 -7.40 8.55
CA VAL A 143 10.93 -8.29 7.60
C VAL A 143 11.39 -8.00 6.17
N ALA A 144 11.51 -6.72 5.79
CA ALA A 144 12.01 -6.34 4.47
C ALA A 144 13.46 -6.78 4.18
N ARG A 145 14.25 -7.07 5.23
CA ARG A 145 15.61 -7.60 5.13
C ARG A 145 15.68 -9.12 5.23
N SER A 146 14.55 -9.76 5.52
CA SER A 146 14.48 -11.22 5.67
C SER A 146 14.27 -11.89 4.32
N SER A 147 14.79 -13.09 4.18
CA SER A 147 14.50 -14.04 3.10
C SER A 147 13.67 -15.20 3.64
N SER A 148 13.16 -16.04 2.74
CA SER A 148 12.42 -17.25 3.11
C SER A 148 11.25 -17.00 4.06
N ILE A 149 10.51 -15.91 3.78
CA ILE A 149 9.31 -15.55 4.54
C ILE A 149 8.23 -16.58 4.21
N ARG A 150 7.75 -17.29 5.23
CA ARG A 150 6.66 -18.28 5.09
C ARG A 150 5.31 -17.64 5.28
N ARG A 151 5.18 -16.81 6.30
CA ARG A 151 3.91 -16.16 6.63
C ARG A 151 4.14 -14.86 7.38
N ILE A 152 3.28 -13.88 7.12
CA ILE A 152 3.22 -12.66 7.93
C ILE A 152 1.94 -12.62 8.78
N SER A 153 1.99 -11.85 9.83
CA SER A 153 0.86 -11.47 10.68
C SER A 153 1.11 -10.07 11.25
N ILE A 154 0.12 -9.55 11.95
CA ILE A 154 0.23 -8.25 12.63
C ILE A 154 0.02 -8.40 14.13
N GLU A 155 0.58 -7.51 14.90
CA GLU A 155 0.38 -7.39 16.33
C GLU A 155 -0.09 -5.95 16.66
N PRO A 156 -1.26 -5.77 17.33
CA PRO A 156 -2.16 -6.81 17.83
C PRO A 156 -2.89 -7.55 16.68
N ALA A 157 -3.11 -8.86 16.86
CA ALA A 157 -3.73 -9.71 15.82
C ALA A 157 -5.19 -9.35 15.54
N ASN A 158 -5.84 -8.61 16.46
CA ASN A 158 -7.21 -8.14 16.36
C ASN A 158 -7.29 -6.63 16.07
N ALA A 159 -6.24 -6.03 15.50
CA ALA A 159 -6.26 -4.62 15.10
C ALA A 159 -7.51 -4.30 14.29
N ALA A 160 -8.21 -3.24 14.66
CA ALA A 160 -9.48 -2.89 14.04
C ALA A 160 -9.27 -2.14 12.71
N ALA A 161 -10.00 -2.55 11.67
CA ALA A 161 -10.12 -1.77 10.45
C ALA A 161 -11.13 -0.63 10.66
N PRO A 162 -10.88 0.59 10.15
CA PRO A 162 -11.89 1.63 10.09
C PRO A 162 -13.13 1.16 9.30
N ILE A 163 -14.31 1.53 9.79
CA ILE A 163 -15.58 1.20 9.11
C ILE A 163 -15.58 1.75 7.70
N SER A 164 -15.05 2.95 7.49
CA SER A 164 -14.90 3.60 6.19
C SER A 164 -14.08 2.77 5.20
N ALA A 165 -13.02 2.07 5.65
CA ALA A 165 -12.19 1.22 4.81
C ALA A 165 -12.96 -0.05 4.40
N VAL A 166 -13.67 -0.69 5.33
CA VAL A 166 -14.49 -1.86 5.06
C VAL A 166 -15.60 -1.52 4.05
N GLU A 167 -16.36 -0.45 4.30
CA GLU A 167 -17.42 0.01 3.39
C GLU A 167 -16.88 0.39 2.00
N ALA A 168 -15.71 0.98 1.92
CA ALA A 168 -15.09 1.31 0.64
C ALA A 168 -14.82 0.06 -0.20
N ILE A 169 -14.31 -1.04 0.40
CA ILE A 169 -14.08 -2.31 -0.30
C ILE A 169 -15.40 -2.97 -0.69
N GLU A 170 -16.38 -3.02 0.22
CA GLU A 170 -17.66 -3.67 -0.03
C GLU A 170 -18.46 -3.01 -1.16
N ARG A 171 -18.36 -1.69 -1.28
CA ARG A 171 -19.04 -0.90 -2.31
C ARG A 171 -18.22 -0.67 -3.58
N ALA A 172 -16.99 -1.18 -3.64
CA ALA A 172 -16.11 -0.97 -4.79
C ALA A 172 -16.64 -1.67 -6.05
N ASP A 173 -16.41 -1.05 -7.19
CA ASP A 173 -16.56 -1.67 -8.50
C ASP A 173 -15.24 -2.34 -8.92
N LEU A 174 -14.10 -1.80 -8.44
CA LEU A 174 -12.74 -2.27 -8.70
C LEU A 174 -11.90 -2.14 -7.43
N VAL A 175 -11.15 -3.21 -7.10
CA VAL A 175 -10.10 -3.18 -6.07
C VAL A 175 -8.77 -3.54 -6.71
N LEU A 176 -7.80 -2.63 -6.63
CA LEU A 176 -6.45 -2.84 -7.09
C LEU A 176 -5.55 -3.16 -5.89
N ILE A 177 -4.94 -4.34 -5.89
CA ILE A 177 -4.07 -4.82 -4.82
C ILE A 177 -2.62 -4.63 -5.26
N GLY A 178 -1.86 -3.80 -4.54
CA GLY A 178 -0.51 -3.43 -4.94
C GLY A 178 -0.48 -2.40 -6.10
N PRO A 179 0.64 -2.31 -6.88
CA PRO A 179 1.91 -3.02 -6.63
C PRO A 179 2.59 -2.57 -5.34
N GLY A 180 3.65 -3.26 -4.98
CA GLY A 180 4.45 -2.96 -3.79
C GLY A 180 5.07 -4.23 -3.22
N SER A 181 5.88 -4.07 -2.18
CA SER A 181 6.46 -5.18 -1.46
C SER A 181 5.38 -6.16 -1.03
N LEU A 182 5.55 -7.43 -1.43
CA LEU A 182 4.52 -8.44 -1.26
C LEU A 182 4.12 -8.59 0.21
N PHE A 183 5.11 -8.83 1.08
CA PHE A 183 4.87 -9.06 2.49
C PHE A 183 4.78 -7.77 3.31
N THR A 184 5.67 -6.81 3.04
CA THR A 184 5.83 -5.62 3.88
C THR A 184 4.90 -4.45 3.53
N SER A 185 4.22 -4.50 2.37
CA SER A 185 3.26 -3.46 1.96
C SER A 185 1.89 -4.05 1.63
N VAL A 186 1.81 -4.97 0.67
CA VAL A 186 0.55 -5.50 0.17
C VAL A 186 -0.13 -6.36 1.24
N LEU A 187 0.53 -7.43 1.66
CA LEU A 187 -0.02 -8.34 2.66
C LEU A 187 -0.12 -7.68 4.04
N ALA A 188 0.78 -6.75 4.37
CA ALA A 188 0.69 -5.99 5.62
C ALA A 188 -0.60 -5.16 5.73
N ALA A 189 -1.06 -4.55 4.62
CA ALA A 189 -2.35 -3.86 4.60
C ALA A 189 -3.53 -4.83 4.67
N CYS A 190 -3.43 -5.98 3.99
CA CYS A 190 -4.47 -7.00 3.95
C CYS A 190 -4.57 -7.80 5.26
N ALA A 191 -3.51 -7.86 6.08
CA ALA A 191 -3.48 -8.64 7.32
C ALA A 191 -4.40 -8.13 8.42
N VAL A 192 -4.93 -6.90 8.31
CA VAL A 192 -5.95 -6.37 9.23
C VAL A 192 -7.25 -7.16 9.03
N PRO A 193 -7.81 -7.80 10.09
CA PRO A 193 -8.90 -8.76 9.93
C PRO A 193 -10.12 -8.22 9.18
N GLY A 194 -10.54 -6.98 9.46
CA GLY A 194 -11.68 -6.36 8.78
C GLY A 194 -11.42 -6.09 7.29
N ILE A 195 -10.19 -5.73 6.93
CA ILE A 195 -9.78 -5.54 5.51
C ILE A 195 -9.79 -6.89 4.79
N LEU A 196 -9.19 -7.92 5.40
CA LEU A 196 -9.15 -9.27 4.81
C LEU A 196 -10.55 -9.82 4.59
N GLN A 197 -11.43 -9.67 5.57
CA GLN A 197 -12.84 -10.11 5.47
C GLN A 197 -13.59 -9.37 4.36
N ALA A 198 -13.43 -8.05 4.27
CA ALA A 198 -14.05 -7.24 3.23
C ALA A 198 -13.55 -7.63 1.81
N LEU A 199 -12.23 -7.88 1.66
CA LEU A 199 -11.65 -8.37 0.41
C LEU A 199 -12.19 -9.75 0.01
N ALA A 200 -12.39 -10.64 0.98
CA ALA A 200 -12.94 -11.98 0.73
C ALA A 200 -14.44 -11.95 0.36
N GLY A 201 -15.18 -10.96 0.86
CA GLY A 201 -16.63 -10.82 0.63
C GLY A 201 -17.02 -9.92 -0.54
N THR A 202 -16.09 -9.16 -1.12
CA THR A 202 -16.42 -8.16 -2.15
C THR A 202 -16.82 -8.79 -3.49
N ASN A 203 -17.78 -8.14 -4.17
CA ASN A 203 -18.14 -8.46 -5.55
C ASN A 203 -17.34 -7.67 -6.60
N ALA A 204 -16.46 -6.76 -6.15
CA ALA A 204 -15.63 -5.97 -7.04
C ALA A 204 -14.75 -6.82 -7.96
N CYS A 205 -14.35 -6.25 -9.09
CA CYS A 205 -13.23 -6.79 -9.87
C CYS A 205 -11.95 -6.58 -9.06
N THR A 206 -11.34 -7.64 -8.55
CA THR A 206 -10.10 -7.58 -7.77
C THR A 206 -8.91 -7.94 -8.65
N ILE A 207 -7.93 -7.02 -8.77
CA ILE A 207 -6.73 -7.19 -9.61
C ILE A 207 -5.49 -7.07 -8.72
N TYR A 208 -4.64 -8.09 -8.72
CA TYR A 208 -3.30 -7.97 -8.18
C TYR A 208 -2.35 -7.46 -9.25
N VAL A 209 -1.64 -6.39 -8.99
CA VAL A 209 -0.59 -5.87 -9.87
C VAL A 209 0.74 -6.43 -9.41
N ALA A 210 1.31 -7.33 -10.20
CA ALA A 210 2.60 -7.94 -9.89
C ALA A 210 3.72 -6.91 -9.94
N ASN A 211 4.75 -7.12 -9.13
CA ASN A 211 5.95 -6.31 -9.17
C ASN A 211 6.68 -6.46 -10.52
N LEU A 212 7.41 -5.43 -10.92
CA LEU A 212 8.20 -5.47 -12.15
C LEU A 212 9.43 -6.37 -12.01
N HIS A 213 9.95 -6.48 -10.80
CA HIS A 213 11.15 -7.24 -10.43
C HIS A 213 10.99 -7.89 -9.08
N GLU A 214 11.83 -8.88 -8.80
CA GLU A 214 12.02 -9.41 -7.46
C GLU A 214 12.38 -8.30 -6.48
N GLN A 215 11.94 -8.44 -5.25
CA GLN A 215 12.30 -7.56 -4.14
C GLN A 215 13.29 -8.28 -3.24
N VAL A 216 14.57 -8.04 -3.48
CA VAL A 216 15.68 -8.67 -2.74
C VAL A 216 15.83 -8.00 -1.37
N PRO A 217 15.91 -8.78 -0.28
CA PRO A 217 15.85 -10.26 -0.19
C PRO A 217 14.43 -10.83 -0.06
N GLU A 218 13.41 -10.02 0.16
CA GLU A 218 12.04 -10.37 0.57
C GLU A 218 11.39 -11.44 -0.33
N THR A 219 11.50 -11.29 -1.66
CA THR A 219 10.96 -12.22 -2.65
C THR A 219 12.03 -12.72 -3.62
N SER A 220 13.26 -12.88 -3.16
CA SER A 220 14.34 -13.42 -3.98
C SER A 220 14.00 -14.80 -4.52
N GLY A 221 14.09 -14.98 -5.82
CA GLY A 221 13.80 -16.23 -6.50
C GLY A 221 12.32 -16.58 -6.66
N TYR A 222 11.41 -15.71 -6.25
CA TYR A 222 9.97 -15.96 -6.41
C TYR A 222 9.57 -15.95 -7.89
N SER A 223 8.81 -16.97 -8.27
CA SER A 223 8.05 -16.99 -9.52
C SER A 223 6.71 -16.24 -9.36
N LEU A 224 5.99 -16.05 -10.46
CA LEU A 224 4.63 -15.51 -10.41
C LEU A 224 3.70 -16.40 -9.58
N SER A 225 3.88 -17.74 -9.65
CA SER A 225 3.11 -18.68 -8.82
C SER A 225 3.38 -18.45 -7.34
N ASP A 226 4.65 -18.30 -6.93
CA ASP A 226 5.00 -18.07 -5.52
C ASP A 226 4.34 -16.78 -4.96
N HIS A 227 4.24 -15.72 -5.78
CA HIS A 227 3.50 -14.51 -5.38
C HIS A 227 2.01 -14.79 -5.16
N VAL A 228 1.38 -15.54 -6.07
CA VAL A 228 -0.05 -15.86 -5.99
C VAL A 228 -0.32 -16.84 -4.85
N ASP A 229 0.55 -17.82 -4.64
CA ASP A 229 0.44 -18.79 -3.55
C ASP A 229 0.60 -18.09 -2.20
N ALA A 230 1.56 -17.15 -2.07
CA ALA A 230 1.68 -16.33 -0.87
C ALA A 230 0.43 -15.48 -0.60
N LEU A 231 -0.19 -14.89 -1.62
CA LEU A 231 -1.46 -14.18 -1.46
C LEU A 231 -2.57 -15.12 -0.95
N ASP A 232 -2.73 -16.30 -1.58
CA ASP A 232 -3.76 -17.27 -1.20
C ASP A 232 -3.57 -17.82 0.22
N GLU A 233 -2.34 -18.12 0.62
CA GLU A 233 -1.99 -18.56 1.98
C GLU A 233 -2.37 -17.52 3.04
N HIS A 234 -2.37 -16.23 2.68
CA HIS A 234 -2.82 -15.14 3.56
C HIS A 234 -4.32 -14.79 3.37
N GLY A 235 -5.06 -15.58 2.58
CA GLY A 235 -6.49 -15.39 2.33
C GLY A 235 -6.84 -14.28 1.35
N VAL A 236 -5.85 -13.72 0.64
CA VAL A 236 -6.03 -12.68 -0.37
C VAL A 236 -6.17 -13.34 -1.75
N ARG A 237 -7.36 -13.31 -2.33
CA ARG A 237 -7.71 -14.03 -3.55
C ARG A 237 -8.18 -13.08 -4.65
N PRO A 238 -7.26 -12.41 -5.37
CA PRO A 238 -7.66 -11.59 -6.50
C PRO A 238 -8.24 -12.43 -7.63
N ARG A 239 -9.09 -11.83 -8.45
CA ARG A 239 -9.66 -12.52 -9.63
C ARG A 239 -8.69 -12.62 -10.79
N LEU A 240 -7.70 -11.73 -10.83
CA LEU A 240 -6.79 -11.56 -11.96
C LEU A 240 -5.44 -11.05 -11.47
N VAL A 241 -4.37 -11.48 -12.14
CA VAL A 241 -3.02 -10.92 -12.00
C VAL A 241 -2.70 -10.07 -13.23
N LEU A 242 -2.26 -8.83 -13.02
CA LEU A 242 -1.76 -7.95 -14.08
C LEU A 242 -0.23 -7.90 -14.03
N VAL A 243 0.41 -8.25 -15.14
CA VAL A 243 1.87 -8.40 -15.27
C VAL A 243 2.41 -7.49 -16.38
N ASP A 244 3.57 -6.88 -16.16
CA ASP A 244 4.26 -6.13 -17.22
C ASP A 244 4.82 -7.07 -18.28
N GLU A 245 4.65 -6.72 -19.55
CA GLU A 245 5.11 -7.54 -20.69
C GLU A 245 6.64 -7.73 -20.76
N ARG A 246 7.41 -6.86 -20.10
CA ARG A 246 8.88 -6.91 -20.04
C ARG A 246 9.40 -7.54 -18.76
N SER A 247 8.51 -7.84 -17.81
CA SER A 247 8.86 -8.53 -16.57
C SER A 247 9.23 -9.99 -16.84
N VAL A 248 10.10 -10.53 -15.99
CA VAL A 248 10.40 -11.98 -15.98
C VAL A 248 9.17 -12.84 -15.72
N PHE A 249 8.12 -12.23 -15.18
CA PHE A 249 6.84 -12.91 -14.90
C PHE A 249 5.92 -13.02 -16.13
N ALA A 250 6.18 -12.27 -17.22
CA ALA A 250 5.29 -12.21 -18.39
C ALA A 250 5.08 -13.56 -19.10
N THR A 251 6.06 -14.46 -19.02
CA THR A 251 6.01 -15.80 -19.62
C THR A 251 5.70 -16.91 -18.61
N GLN A 252 5.51 -16.56 -17.36
CA GLN A 252 5.22 -17.52 -16.29
C GLN A 252 3.71 -17.74 -16.13
N THR A 253 3.36 -18.89 -15.59
CA THR A 253 1.97 -19.26 -15.29
C THR A 253 1.75 -19.33 -13.78
N CYS A 254 0.53 -19.07 -13.35
CA CYS A 254 0.07 -19.25 -11.97
C CYS A 254 -1.36 -19.82 -11.97
N SER A 255 -1.92 -20.02 -10.79
CA SER A 255 -3.27 -20.58 -10.61
C SER A 255 -4.39 -19.59 -10.97
N LEU A 256 -4.09 -18.32 -11.17
CA LEU A 256 -5.06 -17.27 -11.51
C LEU A 256 -5.00 -16.86 -12.98
N PRO A 257 -6.09 -16.33 -13.54
CA PRO A 257 -6.06 -15.63 -14.82
C PRO A 257 -5.00 -14.53 -14.81
N THR A 258 -4.20 -14.46 -15.86
CA THR A 258 -3.11 -13.48 -15.98
C THR A 258 -3.31 -12.62 -17.22
N ALA A 259 -3.28 -11.31 -17.04
CA ALA A 259 -3.23 -10.33 -18.12
C ALA A 259 -1.82 -9.76 -18.24
N VAL A 260 -1.27 -9.79 -19.45
CA VAL A 260 0.05 -9.22 -19.76
C VAL A 260 -0.15 -7.94 -20.55
N ALA A 261 0.45 -6.84 -20.10
CA ALA A 261 0.34 -5.54 -20.74
C ALA A 261 1.59 -4.69 -20.49
N ASP A 262 1.83 -3.70 -21.36
CA ASP A 262 2.87 -2.68 -21.10
C ASP A 262 2.36 -1.74 -19.97
N ILE A 263 2.89 -1.92 -18.76
CA ILE A 263 2.52 -1.13 -17.58
C ILE A 263 3.71 -0.47 -16.88
N ALA A 264 4.92 -0.66 -17.40
CA ALA A 264 6.13 -0.05 -16.85
C ALA A 264 6.57 1.19 -17.63
N ARG A 265 7.32 2.07 -16.98
CA ARG A 265 8.06 3.15 -17.63
C ARG A 265 9.17 2.56 -18.53
N GLU A 266 9.72 3.37 -19.42
CA GLU A 266 10.78 2.93 -20.36
C GLU A 266 11.98 2.28 -19.66
N ASN A 267 12.36 2.78 -18.48
CA ASN A 267 13.46 2.21 -17.69
C ASN A 267 13.11 0.88 -17.00
N GLY A 268 11.86 0.43 -17.05
CA GLY A 268 11.39 -0.82 -16.44
C GLY A 268 11.41 -0.87 -14.91
N LEU A 269 11.79 0.20 -14.24
CA LEU A 269 11.98 0.19 -12.77
C LEU A 269 10.72 0.59 -11.98
N VAL A 270 9.80 1.31 -12.60
CA VAL A 270 8.60 1.85 -11.96
C VAL A 270 7.41 1.67 -12.90
N HIS A 271 6.25 1.37 -12.35
CA HIS A 271 5.01 1.34 -13.12
C HIS A 271 4.68 2.74 -13.68
N ASP A 272 4.18 2.76 -14.91
CA ASP A 272 3.70 3.98 -15.55
C ASP A 272 2.22 4.18 -15.23
N VAL A 273 1.88 5.37 -14.76
CA VAL A 273 0.53 5.72 -14.31
C VAL A 273 -0.51 5.59 -15.43
N GLN A 274 -0.21 6.08 -16.64
CA GLN A 274 -1.16 6.09 -17.76
C GLN A 274 -1.33 4.69 -18.35
N LYS A 275 -0.22 3.96 -18.52
CA LYS A 275 -0.23 2.59 -19.01
C LYS A 275 -0.96 1.66 -18.06
N LEU A 276 -0.71 1.79 -16.73
CA LEU A 276 -1.39 1.02 -15.70
C LEU A 276 -2.90 1.30 -15.71
N ALA A 277 -3.31 2.56 -15.78
CA ALA A 277 -4.73 2.91 -15.87
C ALA A 277 -5.39 2.27 -17.09
N LYS A 278 -4.76 2.35 -18.26
CA LYS A 278 -5.27 1.75 -19.51
C LYS A 278 -5.39 0.23 -19.39
N ALA A 279 -4.38 -0.43 -18.84
CA ALA A 279 -4.36 -1.87 -18.68
C ALA A 279 -5.44 -2.35 -17.71
N VAL A 280 -5.61 -1.66 -16.57
CA VAL A 280 -6.67 -1.94 -15.59
C VAL A 280 -8.06 -1.76 -16.20
N LEU A 281 -8.31 -0.67 -16.93
CA LEU A 281 -9.59 -0.43 -17.59
C LEU A 281 -9.95 -1.53 -18.60
N ALA A 282 -8.96 -2.09 -19.27
CA ALA A 282 -9.16 -3.17 -20.23
C ALA A 282 -9.64 -4.47 -19.57
N GLN A 283 -9.36 -4.69 -18.27
CA GLN A 283 -9.79 -5.88 -17.53
C GLN A 283 -11.19 -5.75 -16.93
N MET A 284 -11.82 -4.59 -17.01
CA MET A 284 -13.17 -4.35 -16.50
C MET A 284 -14.26 -4.56 -17.57
N ARG A 285 -13.89 -4.91 -18.78
CA ARG A 285 -14.80 -5.20 -19.89
C ARG A 285 -15.05 -6.69 -19.99
#